data_729b6b65daca5d243e43ae75b38e6549
#
_entry.id   729b6b65daca5d243e43ae75b38e6549
#
_cell.length_a   1.000
_cell.length_b   1.000
_cell.length_c   1.000
_cell.angle_alpha   90.00
_cell.angle_beta   90.00
_cell.angle_gamma   90.00
#
_symmetry.space_group_name_H-M   'P 1'
#
loop_
_entity.id
_entity.type
_entity.pdbx_description
1 polymer ?
#
loop_
_entity_poly.entity_id
_entity_poly.type
_entity_poly.pdbx_seq_one_letter_code
_entity_poly.pdbx_strand_id
1 'polypeptide(L)'
;MSGLDEEQLDELEERLSELLEKPWDKDTGRPREITFREALVITCGYMRQNIIEDVWADIFDVDQSTISRIITFLTPLVEQATAEFRPAPEEAAEATRGAIALVDGTLWPCWSWDGENKLWSGKYKTTGHGSLIVANLQGRITFVSEPVTRQ
;
A
#
# COMPACT_ATOMS: atom_id res chain seq x y z
N MET A 1 6.64 0.88 -12.30
CA MET A 1 5.34 0.35 -11.85
C MET A 1 5.21 0.36 -10.32
N SER A 2 6.20 -0.09 -9.54
CA SER A 2 6.21 -0.03 -8.07
C SER A 2 6.15 1.39 -7.50
N GLY A 3 6.71 2.36 -8.20
CA GLY A 3 6.89 3.74 -7.75
C GLY A 3 8.11 3.97 -6.88
N LEU A 4 8.90 2.93 -6.69
CA LEU A 4 10.21 2.96 -6.05
C LEU A 4 11.28 3.00 -7.15
N ASP A 5 12.37 3.71 -6.90
CA ASP A 5 13.58 3.59 -7.69
C ASP A 5 14.34 2.30 -7.31
N GLU A 6 15.47 2.06 -7.96
CA GLU A 6 16.21 0.81 -7.80
C GLU A 6 16.82 0.66 -6.41
N GLU A 7 17.37 1.75 -5.86
CA GLU A 7 17.96 1.79 -4.52
C GLU A 7 16.91 1.58 -3.42
N GLN A 8 15.75 2.20 -3.55
CA GLN A 8 14.63 2.02 -2.63
C GLN A 8 14.07 0.59 -2.68
N LEU A 9 14.06 -0.03 -3.87
CA LEU A 9 13.60 -1.39 -4.03
C LEU A 9 14.59 -2.39 -3.42
N ASP A 10 15.91 -2.15 -3.58
CA ASP A 10 16.96 -2.96 -2.95
C ASP A 10 16.88 -2.88 -1.43
N GLU A 11 16.71 -1.68 -0.87
CA GLU A 11 16.54 -1.47 0.57
C GLU A 11 15.28 -2.20 1.10
N LEU A 12 14.17 -2.11 0.38
CA LEU A 12 12.93 -2.80 0.78
C LEU A 12 13.11 -4.31 0.71
N GLU A 13 13.77 -4.83 -0.32
CA GLU A 13 14.06 -6.26 -0.49
C GLU A 13 14.92 -6.80 0.67
N GLU A 14 15.95 -6.08 1.09
CA GLU A 14 16.79 -6.42 2.23
C GLU A 14 15.96 -6.47 3.53
N ARG A 15 15.20 -5.42 3.83
CA ARG A 15 14.35 -5.33 5.02
C ARG A 15 13.30 -6.44 5.10
N LEU A 16 12.66 -6.76 3.97
CA LEU A 16 11.69 -7.84 3.95
C LEU A 16 12.34 -9.22 4.07
N SER A 17 13.54 -9.39 3.51
CA SER A 17 14.29 -10.65 3.65
C SER A 17 14.58 -10.98 5.12
N GLU A 18 14.80 -9.97 5.96
CA GLU A 18 14.99 -10.14 7.41
C GLU A 18 13.68 -10.52 8.14
N LEU A 19 12.53 -10.07 7.62
CA LEU A 19 11.22 -10.38 8.20
C LEU A 19 10.66 -11.73 7.77
N LEU A 20 11.22 -12.34 6.72
CA LEU A 20 10.76 -13.63 6.25
C LEU A 20 11.21 -14.75 7.22
N GLU A 21 10.25 -15.50 7.74
CA GLU A 21 10.53 -16.70 8.55
C GLU A 21 11.31 -17.78 7.78
N LYS A 22 11.18 -17.79 6.45
CA LYS A 22 11.85 -18.74 5.54
C LYS A 22 12.27 -18.00 4.28
N PRO A 23 13.40 -18.38 3.66
CA PRO A 23 13.81 -17.83 2.38
C PRO A 23 12.67 -17.90 1.35
N TRP A 24 12.60 -16.86 0.50
CA TRP A 24 11.61 -16.84 -0.57
C TRP A 24 11.77 -18.02 -1.53
N ASP A 25 13.01 -18.32 -1.89
CA ASP A 25 13.34 -19.47 -2.71
C ASP A 25 13.36 -20.74 -1.84
N LYS A 26 12.75 -21.79 -2.36
CA LYS A 26 12.66 -23.06 -1.68
C LYS A 26 13.89 -23.90 -1.99
N ASP A 27 14.52 -24.45 -0.96
CA ASP A 27 15.63 -25.39 -1.12
C ASP A 27 15.21 -26.71 -1.77
N THR A 28 13.92 -27.06 -1.70
CA THR A 28 13.38 -28.32 -2.23
C THR A 28 12.00 -28.11 -2.86
N GLY A 29 11.72 -28.86 -3.92
CA GLY A 29 10.45 -28.84 -4.63
C GLY A 29 10.48 -28.02 -5.93
N ARG A 30 9.30 -27.70 -6.49
CA ARG A 30 9.20 -26.86 -7.69
C ARG A 30 9.63 -25.43 -7.34
N PRO A 31 10.58 -24.84 -8.08
CA PRO A 31 10.94 -23.44 -7.91
C PRO A 31 9.71 -22.53 -8.02
N ARG A 32 9.74 -21.37 -7.39
CA ARG A 32 8.73 -20.34 -7.60
C ARG A 32 8.86 -19.78 -9.02
N GLU A 33 7.74 -19.51 -9.66
CA GLU A 33 7.70 -18.88 -11.00
C GLU A 33 8.01 -17.39 -10.94
N ILE A 34 7.80 -16.78 -9.77
CA ILE A 34 8.01 -15.35 -9.50
C ILE A 34 9.18 -15.22 -8.50
N THR A 35 10.19 -14.46 -8.87
CA THR A 35 11.31 -14.10 -7.98
C THR A 35 10.84 -13.18 -6.84
N PHE A 36 11.64 -13.08 -5.78
CA PHE A 36 11.27 -12.21 -4.66
C PHE A 36 11.14 -10.74 -5.08
N ARG A 37 12.06 -10.26 -5.90
CA ARG A 37 12.04 -8.90 -6.44
C ARG A 37 10.78 -8.63 -7.30
N GLU A 38 10.41 -9.55 -8.17
CA GLU A 38 9.18 -9.45 -8.95
C GLU A 38 7.93 -9.42 -8.05
N ALA A 39 7.91 -10.25 -7.02
CA ALA A 39 6.83 -10.29 -6.04
C ALA A 39 6.68 -8.95 -5.30
N LEU A 40 7.79 -8.28 -4.96
CA LEU A 40 7.79 -6.93 -4.39
C LEU A 40 7.25 -5.89 -5.36
N VAL A 41 7.69 -5.94 -6.63
CA VAL A 41 7.19 -5.03 -7.68
C VAL A 41 5.68 -5.17 -7.88
N ILE A 42 5.18 -6.41 -7.90
CA ILE A 42 3.74 -6.72 -7.98
C ILE A 42 3.00 -6.12 -6.78
N THR A 43 3.47 -6.41 -5.57
CA THR A 43 2.81 -5.98 -4.32
C THR A 43 2.81 -4.45 -4.19
N CYS A 44 3.94 -3.79 -4.39
CA CYS A 44 4.04 -2.33 -4.35
C CYS A 44 3.21 -1.67 -5.45
N GLY A 45 3.19 -2.24 -6.66
CA GLY A 45 2.39 -1.75 -7.78
C GLY A 45 0.89 -1.89 -7.51
N TYR A 46 0.46 -3.00 -6.91
CA TYR A 46 -0.91 -3.21 -6.46
C TYR A 46 -1.31 -2.19 -5.39
N MET A 47 -0.50 -2.03 -4.34
CA MET A 47 -0.79 -1.08 -3.25
C MET A 47 -0.85 0.37 -3.74
N ARG A 48 -0.02 0.74 -4.71
CA ARG A 48 0.06 2.11 -5.23
C ARG A 48 -1.04 2.45 -6.23
N GLN A 49 -1.36 1.55 -7.14
CA GLN A 49 -2.19 1.83 -8.31
C GLN A 49 -3.45 0.99 -8.39
N ASN A 50 -3.63 0.04 -7.47
CA ASN A 50 -4.76 -0.89 -7.45
C ASN A 50 -4.99 -1.58 -8.81
N ILE A 51 -3.88 -1.99 -9.47
CA ILE A 51 -3.93 -2.74 -10.72
C ILE A 51 -4.55 -4.10 -10.42
N ILE A 52 -5.53 -4.50 -11.22
CA ILE A 52 -6.21 -5.78 -11.03
C ILE A 52 -5.25 -6.96 -11.19
N GLU A 53 -5.45 -7.99 -10.39
CA GLU A 53 -4.56 -9.14 -10.29
C GLU A 53 -4.40 -9.90 -11.62
N ASP A 54 -5.45 -9.95 -12.45
CA ASP A 54 -5.41 -10.58 -13.78
C ASP A 54 -4.38 -9.92 -14.71
N VAL A 55 -4.22 -8.58 -14.64
CA VAL A 55 -3.20 -7.87 -15.42
C VAL A 55 -1.79 -8.25 -14.99
N TRP A 56 -1.57 -8.40 -13.68
CA TRP A 56 -0.29 -8.90 -13.18
C TRP A 56 -0.05 -10.35 -13.61
N ALA A 57 -1.08 -11.19 -13.57
CA ALA A 57 -1.02 -12.57 -14.01
C ALA A 57 -0.59 -12.68 -15.47
N ASP A 58 -1.19 -11.88 -16.36
CA ASP A 58 -0.84 -11.80 -17.78
C ASP A 58 0.60 -11.30 -18.01
N ILE A 59 1.06 -10.30 -17.25
CA ILE A 59 2.42 -9.74 -17.39
C ILE A 59 3.49 -10.76 -17.02
N PHE A 60 3.25 -11.56 -15.99
CA PHE A 60 4.22 -12.52 -15.46
C PHE A 60 3.98 -13.96 -15.91
N ASP A 61 2.99 -14.20 -16.78
CA ASP A 61 2.60 -15.52 -17.32
C ASP A 61 2.35 -16.56 -16.20
N VAL A 62 1.56 -16.18 -15.21
CA VAL A 62 1.17 -17.02 -14.07
C VAL A 62 -0.33 -16.96 -13.82
N ASP A 63 -0.85 -17.90 -13.04
CA ASP A 63 -2.25 -17.85 -12.62
C ASP A 63 -2.54 -16.64 -11.70
N GLN A 64 -3.70 -16.00 -11.85
CA GLN A 64 -4.19 -14.94 -10.96
C GLN A 64 -4.12 -15.35 -9.48
N SER A 65 -4.42 -16.61 -9.17
CA SER A 65 -4.32 -17.13 -7.80
C SER A 65 -2.90 -17.10 -7.22
N THR A 66 -1.87 -17.12 -8.06
CA THR A 66 -0.48 -16.95 -7.64
C THR A 66 -0.23 -15.50 -7.23
N ILE A 67 -0.68 -14.55 -8.04
CA ILE A 67 -0.61 -13.11 -7.74
C ILE A 67 -1.35 -12.77 -6.45
N SER A 68 -2.57 -13.27 -6.28
CA SER A 68 -3.39 -13.04 -5.07
C SER A 68 -2.69 -13.53 -3.81
N ARG A 69 -2.06 -14.71 -3.85
CA ARG A 69 -1.29 -15.24 -2.71
C ARG A 69 -0.05 -14.40 -2.41
N ILE A 70 0.64 -13.92 -3.44
CA ILE A 70 1.82 -13.05 -3.28
C ILE A 70 1.40 -11.75 -2.58
N ILE A 71 0.38 -11.06 -3.09
CA ILE A 71 -0.12 -9.80 -2.54
C ILE A 71 -0.58 -10.00 -1.09
N THR A 72 -1.39 -11.02 -0.83
CA THR A 72 -1.90 -11.32 0.51
C THR A 72 -0.77 -11.61 1.51
N PHE A 73 0.28 -12.32 1.06
CA PHE A 73 1.41 -12.67 1.90
C PHE A 73 2.35 -11.49 2.16
N LEU A 74 2.67 -10.70 1.13
CA LEU A 74 3.68 -9.64 1.24
C LEU A 74 3.13 -8.31 1.76
N THR A 75 1.84 -7.99 1.56
CA THR A 75 1.26 -6.73 2.03
C THR A 75 1.53 -6.45 3.51
N PRO A 76 1.25 -7.35 4.47
CA PRO A 76 1.52 -7.09 5.88
C PRO A 76 3.01 -6.94 6.20
N LEU A 77 3.88 -7.63 5.46
CA LEU A 77 5.33 -7.51 5.63
C LEU A 77 5.84 -6.15 5.11
N VAL A 78 5.34 -5.69 3.96
CA VAL A 78 5.64 -4.34 3.44
C VAL A 78 5.16 -3.27 4.42
N GLU A 79 3.97 -3.42 4.98
CA GLU A 79 3.45 -2.50 6.01
C GLU A 79 4.36 -2.46 7.24
N GLN A 80 4.84 -3.61 7.70
CA GLN A 80 5.76 -3.71 8.83
C GLN A 80 7.13 -3.08 8.50
N ALA A 81 7.71 -3.42 7.35
CA ALA A 81 9.02 -2.91 6.92
C ALA A 81 9.03 -1.39 6.71
N THR A 82 7.88 -0.81 6.39
CA THR A 82 7.74 0.63 6.10
C THR A 82 7.10 1.42 7.25
N ALA A 83 6.77 0.77 8.38
CA ALA A 83 6.07 1.40 9.50
C ALA A 83 6.83 2.61 10.07
N GLU A 84 8.16 2.54 10.13
CA GLU A 84 9.02 3.63 10.63
C GLU A 84 9.02 4.90 9.76
N PHE A 85 8.63 4.78 8.47
CA PHE A 85 8.54 5.92 7.56
C PHE A 85 7.20 6.67 7.67
N ARG A 86 6.27 6.18 8.47
CA ARG A 86 5.04 6.92 8.76
C ARG A 86 5.33 7.96 9.82
N PRO A 87 5.22 9.25 9.50
CA PRO A 87 5.41 10.27 10.51
C PRO A 87 4.29 10.16 11.56
N ALA A 88 4.67 10.23 12.83
CA ALA A 88 3.70 10.38 13.91
C ALA A 88 2.93 11.71 13.74
N PRO A 89 1.68 11.83 14.24
CA PRO A 89 0.91 13.06 14.13
C PRO A 89 1.66 14.29 14.67
N GLU A 90 2.44 14.12 15.72
CA GLU A 90 3.26 15.17 16.35
C GLU A 90 4.41 15.61 15.44
N GLU A 91 5.08 14.66 14.78
CA GLU A 91 6.15 14.92 13.81
C GLU A 91 5.62 15.63 12.57
N ALA A 92 4.45 15.20 12.08
CA ALA A 92 3.78 15.84 10.96
C ALA A 92 3.36 17.28 11.30
N ALA A 93 2.85 17.51 12.51
CA ALA A 93 2.50 18.84 13.00
C ALA A 93 3.73 19.74 13.14
N GLU A 94 4.85 19.22 13.63
CA GLU A 94 6.11 19.97 13.72
C GLU A 94 6.67 20.30 12.34
N ALA A 95 6.67 19.34 11.41
CA ALA A 95 7.14 19.52 10.02
C ALA A 95 6.33 20.57 9.24
N THR A 96 5.08 20.83 9.66
CA THR A 96 4.21 21.84 9.04
C THR A 96 4.19 23.17 9.81
N ARG A 97 4.84 23.25 10.96
CA ARG A 97 4.87 24.46 11.80
C ARG A 97 5.55 25.62 11.09
N GLY A 98 4.81 26.71 10.92
CA GLY A 98 5.30 27.90 10.20
C GLY A 98 5.35 27.77 8.68
N ALA A 99 4.87 26.65 8.13
CA ALA A 99 4.75 26.42 6.70
C ALA A 99 3.28 26.44 6.26
N ILE A 100 3.05 26.64 4.96
CA ILE A 100 1.72 26.45 4.36
C ILE A 100 1.54 24.97 4.07
N ALA A 101 0.50 24.38 4.63
CA ALA A 101 0.10 23.00 4.34
C ALA A 101 -1.26 22.97 3.63
N LEU A 102 -1.41 22.05 2.71
CA LEU A 102 -2.66 21.73 2.05
C LEU A 102 -3.32 20.60 2.82
N VAL A 103 -4.57 20.80 3.23
CA VAL A 103 -5.36 19.77 3.93
C VAL A 103 -6.58 19.46 3.10
N ASP A 104 -6.74 18.19 2.74
CA ASP A 104 -7.92 17.74 2.00
C ASP A 104 -8.45 16.43 2.58
N GLY A 105 -9.75 16.21 2.40
CA GLY A 105 -10.43 14.98 2.78
C GLY A 105 -10.62 14.08 1.57
N THR A 106 -10.08 12.89 1.64
CA THR A 106 -10.29 11.86 0.61
C THR A 106 -11.24 10.78 1.08
N LEU A 107 -11.87 10.09 0.14
CA LEU A 107 -12.71 8.92 0.38
C LEU A 107 -12.06 7.69 -0.23
N TRP A 108 -11.89 6.66 0.57
CA TRP A 108 -11.44 5.35 0.15
C TRP A 108 -12.68 4.48 -0.13
N PRO A 109 -13.06 4.22 -1.38
CA PRO A 109 -14.25 3.43 -1.71
C PRO A 109 -14.13 2.00 -1.17
N CYS A 110 -15.22 1.47 -0.63
CA CYS A 110 -15.31 0.09 -0.20
C CYS A 110 -15.94 -0.78 -1.28
N TRP A 111 -15.42 -1.99 -1.48
CA TRP A 111 -15.95 -2.97 -2.44
C TRP A 111 -17.27 -3.60 -1.99
N SER A 112 -17.39 -3.87 -0.70
CA SER A 112 -18.59 -4.44 -0.11
C SER A 112 -19.15 -3.49 0.94
N TRP A 113 -20.43 -3.20 0.82
CA TRP A 113 -21.17 -2.23 1.63
C TRP A 113 -22.49 -2.77 2.14
N ASP A 114 -22.66 -4.10 2.10
CA ASP A 114 -23.87 -4.76 2.53
C ASP A 114 -24.05 -4.56 4.05
N GLY A 115 -25.06 -3.77 4.41
CA GLY A 115 -25.37 -3.42 5.79
C GLY A 115 -24.66 -2.20 6.39
N GLU A 116 -23.70 -1.57 5.69
CA GLU A 116 -22.88 -0.47 6.24
C GLU A 116 -23.35 0.94 5.81
N ASN A 117 -24.58 1.29 6.14
CA ASN A 117 -25.16 2.61 5.83
C ASN A 117 -24.34 3.80 6.39
N LYS A 118 -23.53 3.56 7.43
CA LYS A 118 -22.66 4.59 8.04
C LYS A 118 -21.49 5.02 7.17
N LEU A 119 -21.14 4.24 6.16
CA LEU A 119 -20.04 4.51 5.24
C LEU A 119 -20.50 5.30 4.00
N TRP A 120 -21.81 5.58 3.86
CA TRP A 120 -22.32 6.29 2.70
C TRP A 120 -21.90 7.76 2.67
N SER A 121 -21.27 8.17 1.58
CA SER A 121 -20.95 9.58 1.32
C SER A 121 -21.93 10.20 0.33
N GLY A 122 -22.78 11.08 0.80
CA GLY A 122 -23.72 11.83 -0.05
C GLY A 122 -23.03 12.74 -1.09
N LYS A 123 -21.81 13.21 -0.80
CA LYS A 123 -20.99 14.03 -1.70
C LYS A 123 -20.48 13.20 -2.89
N TYR A 124 -19.95 12.00 -2.61
CA TYR A 124 -19.34 11.14 -3.64
C TYR A 124 -20.30 10.09 -4.18
N LYS A 125 -21.51 9.98 -3.61
CA LYS A 125 -22.54 8.98 -3.96
C LYS A 125 -22.01 7.53 -3.98
N THR A 126 -21.14 7.23 -3.03
CA THR A 126 -20.54 5.91 -2.84
C THR A 126 -20.23 5.66 -1.37
N THR A 127 -20.01 4.42 -1.02
CA THR A 127 -19.57 3.99 0.31
C THR A 127 -18.05 4.00 0.42
N GLY A 128 -17.54 4.44 1.54
CA GLY A 128 -16.10 4.46 1.77
C GLY A 128 -15.71 5.06 3.11
N HIS A 129 -14.47 4.85 3.49
CA HIS A 129 -13.85 5.48 4.65
C HIS A 129 -13.27 6.85 4.28
N GLY A 130 -13.49 7.84 5.12
CA GLY A 130 -12.88 9.16 4.96
C GLY A 130 -11.52 9.22 5.64
N SER A 131 -10.55 9.87 5.02
CA SER A 131 -9.27 10.23 5.68
C SER A 131 -8.91 11.67 5.34
N LEU A 132 -8.19 12.31 6.26
CA LEU A 132 -7.55 13.60 6.01
C LEU A 132 -6.14 13.36 5.49
N ILE A 133 -5.80 14.08 4.43
CA ILE A 133 -4.45 14.09 3.88
C ILE A 133 -3.87 15.47 4.08
N VAL A 134 -2.63 15.54 4.58
CA VAL A 134 -1.86 16.79 4.67
C VAL A 134 -0.68 16.70 3.73
N ALA A 135 -0.49 17.69 2.89
CA ALA A 135 0.63 17.79 1.97
C ALA A 135 1.31 19.15 2.06
N ASN A 136 2.59 19.22 1.76
CA ASN A 136 3.32 20.48 1.61
C ASN A 136 3.09 21.08 0.20
N LEU A 137 3.60 22.30 -0.02
CA LEU A 137 3.47 22.98 -1.33
C LEU A 137 4.22 22.28 -2.48
N GLN A 138 5.15 21.38 -2.18
CA GLN A 138 5.85 20.56 -3.17
C GLN A 138 5.05 19.30 -3.56
N GLY A 139 3.86 19.12 -2.98
CA GLY A 139 2.99 17.97 -3.24
C GLY A 139 3.40 16.70 -2.47
N ARG A 140 4.34 16.79 -1.54
CA ARG A 140 4.71 15.64 -0.68
C ARG A 140 3.67 15.49 0.43
N ILE A 141 3.10 14.31 0.54
CA ILE A 141 2.21 13.94 1.65
C ILE A 141 3.06 13.85 2.93
N THR A 142 2.66 14.62 3.94
CA THR A 142 3.31 14.65 5.26
C THR A 142 2.51 13.91 6.32
N PHE A 143 1.21 13.74 6.11
CA PHE A 143 0.35 13.02 7.04
C PHE A 143 -0.89 12.46 6.36
N VAL A 144 -1.32 11.29 6.79
CA VAL A 144 -2.62 10.67 6.45
C VAL A 144 -3.27 10.22 7.75
N SER A 145 -4.48 10.70 8.04
CA SER A 145 -5.20 10.26 9.23
C SER A 145 -5.66 8.82 9.13
N GLU A 146 -5.90 8.20 10.27
CA GLU A 146 -6.64 6.95 10.32
C GLU A 146 -7.98 7.08 9.58
N PRO A 147 -8.44 6.02 8.89
CA PRO A 147 -9.73 6.01 8.26
C PRO A 147 -10.86 6.19 9.28
N VAL A 148 -11.75 7.14 9.01
CA VAL A 148 -12.92 7.38 9.87
C VAL A 148 -14.20 6.99 9.15
N THR A 149 -15.09 6.31 9.87
CA THR A 149 -16.48 6.19 9.46
C THR A 149 -17.19 7.50 9.77
N ARG A 150 -17.86 8.10 8.80
CA ARG A 150 -18.71 9.27 9.09
C ARG A 150 -19.87 8.84 9.99
N GLN A 151 -19.99 9.54 11.12
CA GLN A 151 -21.21 9.53 11.92
C GLN A 151 -22.26 10.37 11.25
#